data_7d4c3be3567c7ecbb948b54a36b9f0b7
#
_entry.id   7d4c3be3567c7ecbb948b54a36b9f0b7
#
_cell.length_a   1.000
_cell.length_b   1.000
_cell.length_c   1.000
_cell.angle_alpha   90.00
_cell.angle_beta   90.00
_cell.angle_gamma   90.00
#
_symmetry.space_group_name_H-M   'P 1'
#
loop_
_entity.id
_entity.type
_entity.pdbx_description
1 polymer ?
#
loop_
_entity_poly.entity_id
_entity_poly.type
_entity_poly.pdbx_seq_one_letter_code
_entity_poly.pdbx_strand_id
1 'polypeptide(L)'
;MSAKIQQLLNTLKKPKKRHLEEFYEDDDIELEMAARPIDPNAPSPEGSTMTPAAGPQLVIPAGLPRNLEAAIQRYGSATYKAPAATVLDPNGKMSITLTYGKLLSRSHKIAYALLNRVGFKNTEVNVKPGDRVALVYPNNDPLGYMCAFYGCIMAGVVPVPIEVPITRRVSFPNI
;
A
#
# COMPACT_ATOMS: atom_id res chain seq x y z
N MET A 1 32.82 -3.57 30.80
CA MET A 1 31.55 -2.83 30.78
C MET A 1 30.40 -3.83 30.77
N SER A 2 29.40 -3.66 31.66
CA SER A 2 28.25 -4.58 31.74
C SER A 2 27.40 -4.47 30.47
N ALA A 3 26.91 -5.60 29.95
CA ALA A 3 26.05 -5.66 28.76
C ALA A 3 24.82 -4.73 28.84
N LYS A 4 24.29 -4.52 30.06
CA LYS A 4 23.21 -3.56 30.32
C LYS A 4 23.58 -2.12 30.03
N ILE A 5 24.81 -1.70 30.36
CA ILE A 5 25.31 -0.35 30.10
C ILE A 5 25.46 -0.12 28.60
N GLN A 6 25.92 -1.14 27.86
CA GLN A 6 26.02 -1.08 26.40
C GLN A 6 24.65 -0.99 25.72
N GLN A 7 23.66 -1.73 26.23
CA GLN A 7 22.27 -1.63 25.75
C GLN A 7 21.66 -0.25 26.00
N LEU A 8 21.88 0.34 27.17
CA LEU A 8 21.42 1.70 27.50
C LEU A 8 22.08 2.74 26.61
N LEU A 9 23.39 2.65 26.38
CA LEU A 9 24.11 3.54 25.47
C LEU A 9 23.62 3.44 24.03
N ASN A 10 23.29 2.24 23.56
CA ASN A 10 22.72 2.03 22.23
C ASN A 10 21.29 2.57 22.11
N THR A 11 20.52 2.57 23.20
CA THR A 11 19.17 3.16 23.24
C THR A 11 19.23 4.69 23.21
N LEU A 12 20.21 5.27 23.87
CA LEU A 12 20.45 6.73 23.89
C LEU A 12 21.01 7.26 22.56
N LYS A 13 21.69 6.43 21.78
CA LYS A 13 22.23 6.77 20.46
C LYS A 13 21.22 6.67 19.32
N LYS A 14 20.04 6.09 19.56
CA LYS A 14 18.96 6.09 18.55
C LYS A 14 18.43 7.51 18.39
N PRO A 15 18.34 8.03 17.16
CA PRO A 15 17.72 9.33 16.93
C PRO A 15 16.33 9.32 17.52
N LYS A 16 15.98 10.36 18.29
CA LYS A 16 14.61 10.53 18.78
C LYS A 16 13.70 10.55 17.55
N LYS A 17 12.65 9.73 17.56
CA LYS A 17 11.60 9.84 16.55
C LYS A 17 10.99 11.23 16.69
N ARG A 18 10.92 11.97 15.60
CA ARG A 18 10.25 13.28 15.56
C ARG A 18 8.79 13.09 15.95
N HIS A 19 8.21 14.08 16.64
CA HIS A 19 6.77 14.13 16.84
C HIS A 19 6.06 14.25 15.50
N LEU A 20 4.82 13.76 15.43
CA LEU A 20 4.05 13.78 14.18
C LEU A 20 3.87 15.21 13.64
N GLU A 21 3.71 16.17 14.54
CA GLU A 21 3.58 17.60 14.24
C GLU A 21 4.83 18.15 13.51
N GLU A 22 6.03 17.73 13.90
CA GLU A 22 7.28 18.15 13.23
C GLU A 22 7.38 17.67 11.77
N PHE A 23 6.69 16.57 11.41
CA PHE A 23 6.63 16.10 10.02
C PHE A 23 5.69 16.96 9.17
N TYR A 24 4.61 17.45 9.77
CA TYR A 24 3.67 18.32 9.05
C TYR A 24 4.21 19.73 8.86
N GLU A 25 5.02 20.24 9.78
CA GLU A 25 5.70 21.53 9.62
C GLU A 25 6.67 21.51 8.41
N ASP A 26 7.38 20.39 8.19
CA ASP A 26 8.24 20.24 7.03
C ASP A 26 7.41 20.21 5.72
N ASP A 27 6.26 19.52 5.71
CA ASP A 27 5.35 19.44 4.55
C ASP A 27 4.71 20.80 4.24
N ASP A 28 4.33 21.58 5.27
CA ASP A 28 3.76 22.92 5.10
C ASP A 28 4.78 23.89 4.47
N ILE A 29 6.05 23.79 4.87
CA ILE A 29 7.15 24.57 4.29
C ILE A 29 7.35 24.21 2.81
N GLU A 30 7.34 22.92 2.48
CA GLU A 30 7.44 22.45 1.09
C GLU A 30 6.26 22.93 0.24
N LEU A 31 5.04 22.90 0.78
CA LEU A 31 3.83 23.41 0.13
C LEU A 31 3.88 24.91 -0.08
N GLU A 32 4.34 25.69 0.90
CA GLU A 32 4.55 27.13 0.75
C GLU A 32 5.62 27.45 -0.30
N MET A 33 6.70 26.68 -0.33
CA MET A 33 7.76 26.83 -1.36
C MET A 33 7.23 26.50 -2.76
N ALA A 34 6.41 25.46 -2.90
CA ALA A 34 5.79 25.07 -4.16
C ALA A 34 4.73 26.06 -4.64
N ALA A 35 4.05 26.76 -3.71
CA ALA A 35 3.03 27.76 -4.02
C ALA A 35 3.61 29.14 -4.40
N ARG A 36 4.92 29.37 -4.17
CA ARG A 36 5.56 30.64 -4.58
C ARG A 36 5.58 30.77 -6.10
N PRO A 37 5.16 31.93 -6.64
CA PRO A 37 5.27 32.13 -8.07
C PRO A 37 6.74 32.06 -8.50
N ILE A 38 7.02 31.26 -9.51
CA ILE A 38 8.36 31.10 -10.07
C ILE A 38 8.76 32.43 -10.72
N ASP A 39 9.82 33.06 -10.20
CA ASP A 39 10.40 34.24 -10.82
C ASP A 39 11.01 33.83 -12.18
N PRO A 40 10.51 34.35 -13.30
CA PRO A 40 11.03 34.01 -14.62
C PRO A 40 12.49 34.40 -14.84
N ASN A 41 13.03 35.31 -14.00
CA ASN A 41 14.41 35.76 -14.06
C ASN A 41 15.33 35.10 -13.01
N ALA A 42 14.79 34.18 -12.21
CA ALA A 42 15.59 33.44 -11.23
C ALA A 42 16.64 32.58 -11.94
N PRO A 43 17.90 32.57 -11.47
CA PRO A 43 18.89 31.66 -12.00
C PRO A 43 18.43 30.21 -11.82
N SER A 44 18.70 29.37 -12.83
CA SER A 44 18.40 27.96 -12.74
C SER A 44 19.03 27.36 -11.47
N PRO A 45 18.30 26.49 -10.73
CA PRO A 45 18.83 25.90 -9.51
C PRO A 45 20.16 25.20 -9.80
N GLU A 46 21.17 25.49 -8.98
CA GLU A 46 22.45 24.80 -9.06
C GLU A 46 22.27 23.32 -8.74
N GLY A 47 22.43 22.50 -9.73
CA GLY A 47 22.33 21.05 -9.64
C GLY A 47 22.11 20.42 -10.99
N SER A 48 22.49 19.18 -11.16
CA SER A 48 22.14 18.43 -12.38
C SER A 48 20.65 18.19 -12.41
N THR A 49 19.93 18.89 -13.28
CA THR A 49 18.54 18.55 -13.59
C THR A 49 18.48 17.10 -14.05
N MET A 50 17.79 16.25 -13.32
CA MET A 50 17.48 14.91 -13.79
C MET A 50 16.59 15.03 -15.03
N THR A 51 17.20 14.94 -16.20
CA THR A 51 16.44 14.79 -17.45
C THR A 51 15.91 13.37 -17.51
N PRO A 52 14.60 13.18 -17.76
CA PRO A 52 14.05 11.85 -17.96
C PRO A 52 14.83 11.15 -19.07
N ALA A 53 15.56 10.08 -18.74
CA ALA A 53 16.20 9.24 -19.73
C ALA A 53 15.22 8.14 -20.13
N ALA A 54 15.03 7.94 -21.44
CA ALA A 54 14.30 6.79 -21.92
C ALA A 54 15.12 5.54 -21.60
N GLY A 55 14.59 4.68 -20.74
CA GLY A 55 15.18 3.37 -20.48
C GLY A 55 15.09 2.44 -21.70
N PRO A 56 15.81 1.31 -21.67
CA PRO A 56 15.67 0.32 -22.72
C PRO A 56 14.23 -0.16 -22.83
N GLN A 57 13.77 -0.41 -24.04
CA GLN A 57 12.40 -0.85 -24.29
C GLN A 57 12.13 -2.15 -23.52
N LEU A 58 11.10 -2.17 -22.69
CA LEU A 58 10.69 -3.37 -21.94
C LEU A 58 10.22 -4.43 -22.93
N VAL A 59 11.04 -5.45 -23.15
CA VAL A 59 10.65 -6.63 -23.90
C VAL A 59 9.98 -7.60 -22.94
N ILE A 60 8.65 -7.72 -23.03
CA ILE A 60 7.91 -8.74 -22.29
C ILE A 60 8.04 -10.06 -23.06
N PRO A 61 8.62 -11.12 -22.47
CA PRO A 61 8.73 -12.41 -23.13
C PRO A 61 7.36 -12.92 -23.59
N ALA A 62 7.30 -13.50 -24.78
CA ALA A 62 6.07 -14.08 -25.29
C ALA A 62 5.51 -15.12 -24.31
N GLY A 63 4.23 -15.03 -24.00
CA GLY A 63 3.54 -15.96 -23.09
C GLY A 63 3.49 -15.55 -21.63
N LEU A 64 4.09 -14.45 -21.21
CA LEU A 64 3.87 -13.88 -19.87
C LEU A 64 2.62 -13.01 -19.84
N PRO A 65 1.91 -12.98 -18.70
CA PRO A 65 0.79 -12.06 -18.50
C PRO A 65 1.27 -10.61 -18.57
N ARG A 66 0.51 -9.75 -19.27
CA ARG A 66 0.88 -8.34 -19.48
C ARG A 66 0.61 -7.44 -18.28
N ASN A 67 -0.28 -7.85 -17.40
CA ASN A 67 -0.67 -7.09 -16.19
C ASN A 67 -1.01 -8.05 -15.04
N LEU A 68 -1.22 -7.49 -13.85
CA LEU A 68 -1.52 -8.26 -12.63
C LEU A 68 -2.85 -8.99 -12.73
N GLU A 69 -3.86 -8.41 -13.36
CA GLU A 69 -5.16 -9.05 -13.57
C GLU A 69 -5.03 -10.30 -14.44
N ALA A 70 -4.40 -10.19 -15.59
CA ALA A 70 -4.14 -11.33 -16.48
C ALA A 70 -3.28 -12.41 -15.81
N ALA A 71 -2.33 -12.01 -14.95
CA ALA A 71 -1.52 -12.94 -14.18
C ALA A 71 -2.37 -13.76 -13.20
N ILE A 72 -3.20 -13.10 -12.42
CA ILE A 72 -4.02 -13.79 -11.42
C ILE A 72 -5.11 -14.64 -12.06
N GLN A 73 -5.69 -14.22 -13.19
CA GLN A 73 -6.64 -15.01 -13.97
C GLN A 73 -5.97 -16.27 -14.51
N ARG A 74 -4.78 -16.13 -15.10
CA ARG A 74 -4.02 -17.26 -15.65
C ARG A 74 -3.64 -18.27 -14.56
N TYR A 75 -2.97 -17.82 -13.50
CA TYR A 75 -2.50 -18.72 -12.44
C TYR A 75 -3.65 -19.24 -11.58
N GLY A 76 -4.68 -18.45 -11.36
CA GLY A 76 -5.88 -18.85 -10.64
C GLY A 76 -6.69 -19.93 -11.36
N SER A 77 -6.60 -20.00 -12.69
CA SER A 77 -7.23 -21.03 -13.50
C SER A 77 -6.32 -22.22 -13.77
N ALA A 78 -5.09 -21.98 -14.25
CA ALA A 78 -4.19 -23.04 -14.69
C ALA A 78 -3.51 -23.77 -13.51
N THR A 79 -3.15 -23.04 -12.45
CA THR A 79 -2.46 -23.59 -11.28
C THR A 79 -3.22 -23.31 -9.98
N TYR A 80 -4.52 -23.51 -10.01
CA TYR A 80 -5.46 -23.10 -8.95
C TYR A 80 -5.12 -23.67 -7.56
N LYS A 81 -4.49 -24.84 -7.47
CA LYS A 81 -4.05 -25.47 -6.20
C LYS A 81 -2.71 -24.98 -5.71
N ALA A 82 -1.89 -24.34 -6.56
CA ALA A 82 -0.58 -23.87 -6.17
C ALA A 82 -0.69 -22.76 -5.13
N PRO A 83 0.25 -22.70 -4.15
CA PRO A 83 0.29 -21.64 -3.15
C PRO A 83 0.62 -20.30 -3.80
N ALA A 84 -0.20 -19.28 -3.55
CA ALA A 84 0.04 -17.90 -3.96
C ALA A 84 0.73 -17.12 -2.83
N ALA A 85 0.33 -17.36 -1.59
CA ALA A 85 0.92 -16.78 -0.40
C ALA A 85 0.76 -17.70 0.81
N THR A 86 1.74 -17.67 1.70
CA THR A 86 1.73 -18.45 2.95
C THR A 86 2.12 -17.52 4.10
N VAL A 87 1.30 -17.50 5.15
CA VAL A 87 1.61 -16.82 6.40
C VAL A 87 2.37 -17.78 7.29
N LEU A 88 3.49 -17.30 7.83
CA LEU A 88 4.27 -18.04 8.82
C LEU A 88 3.88 -17.59 10.24
N ASP A 89 3.89 -18.51 11.18
CA ASP A 89 3.77 -18.19 12.59
C ASP A 89 5.08 -17.58 13.14
N PRO A 90 5.11 -17.11 14.40
CA PRO A 90 6.33 -16.58 15.02
C PRO A 90 7.51 -17.58 15.09
N ASN A 91 7.23 -18.88 14.97
CA ASN A 91 8.23 -19.94 14.96
C ASN A 91 8.71 -20.32 13.54
N GLY A 92 8.25 -19.60 12.53
CA GLY A 92 8.57 -19.86 11.12
C GLY A 92 7.82 -21.03 10.50
N LYS A 93 6.80 -21.58 11.17
CA LYS A 93 5.97 -22.65 10.61
C LYS A 93 4.84 -22.07 9.74
N MET A 94 4.48 -22.79 8.70
CA MET A 94 3.34 -22.43 7.84
C MET A 94 2.04 -22.49 8.64
N SER A 95 1.35 -21.35 8.75
CA SER A 95 0.09 -21.22 9.47
C SER A 95 -1.10 -21.31 8.49
N ILE A 96 -1.17 -20.39 7.56
CA ILE A 96 -2.28 -20.29 6.60
C ILE A 96 -1.72 -20.15 5.19
N THR A 97 -2.24 -20.93 4.25
CA THR A 97 -1.87 -20.83 2.83
C THR A 97 -3.07 -20.43 1.98
N LEU A 98 -2.88 -19.41 1.18
CA LEU A 98 -3.81 -18.96 0.15
C LEU A 98 -3.35 -19.51 -1.20
N THR A 99 -4.21 -20.27 -1.88
CA THR A 99 -3.91 -20.77 -3.23
C THR A 99 -4.31 -19.76 -4.29
N TYR A 100 -3.74 -19.83 -5.49
CA TYR A 100 -4.10 -18.96 -6.61
C TYR A 100 -5.60 -19.00 -6.94
N GLY A 101 -6.22 -20.18 -6.93
CA GLY A 101 -7.66 -20.31 -7.17
C GLY A 101 -8.52 -19.64 -6.10
N LYS A 102 -8.11 -19.75 -4.83
CA LYS A 102 -8.80 -19.06 -3.73
C LYS A 102 -8.61 -17.54 -3.82
N LEU A 103 -7.39 -17.09 -4.16
CA LEU A 103 -7.09 -15.67 -4.35
C LEU A 103 -7.98 -15.11 -5.48
N LEU A 104 -7.99 -15.75 -6.65
CA LEU A 104 -8.84 -15.35 -7.78
C LEU A 104 -10.33 -15.28 -7.39
N SER A 105 -10.85 -16.34 -6.79
CA SER A 105 -12.28 -16.41 -6.42
C SER A 105 -12.67 -15.34 -5.38
N ARG A 106 -11.81 -15.09 -4.38
CA ARG A 106 -12.06 -14.04 -3.38
C ARG A 106 -11.98 -12.65 -3.99
N SER A 107 -10.99 -12.40 -4.83
CA SER A 107 -10.84 -11.12 -5.53
C SER A 107 -12.04 -10.81 -6.43
N HIS A 108 -12.55 -11.79 -7.16
CA HIS A 108 -13.79 -11.64 -7.95
C HIS A 108 -15.00 -11.29 -7.09
N LYS A 109 -15.16 -11.95 -5.93
CA LYS A 109 -16.26 -11.63 -5.00
C LYS A 109 -16.16 -10.21 -4.45
N ILE A 110 -14.95 -9.75 -4.15
CA ILE A 110 -14.71 -8.39 -3.68
C ILE A 110 -15.00 -7.38 -4.80
N ALA A 111 -14.50 -7.62 -6.02
CA ALA A 111 -14.77 -6.78 -7.17
C ALA A 111 -16.28 -6.66 -7.44
N TYR A 112 -17.00 -7.80 -7.42
CA TYR A 112 -18.45 -7.80 -7.56
C TYR A 112 -19.14 -7.00 -6.45
N ALA A 113 -18.69 -7.16 -5.20
CA ALA A 113 -19.26 -6.43 -4.08
C ALA A 113 -19.03 -4.92 -4.21
N LEU A 114 -17.81 -4.50 -4.59
CA LEU A 114 -17.49 -3.08 -4.80
C LEU A 114 -18.38 -2.45 -5.86
N LEU A 115 -18.58 -3.12 -6.99
CA LEU A 115 -19.33 -2.57 -8.11
C LEU A 115 -20.87 -2.64 -7.96
N ASN A 116 -21.39 -3.59 -7.14
CA ASN A 116 -22.82 -3.87 -7.10
C ASN A 116 -23.45 -3.76 -5.71
N ARG A 117 -22.66 -3.73 -4.62
CA ARG A 117 -23.19 -3.81 -3.26
C ARG A 117 -22.68 -2.73 -2.32
N VAL A 118 -21.69 -1.96 -2.73
CA VAL A 118 -21.17 -0.84 -1.95
C VAL A 118 -22.04 0.37 -2.25
N GLY A 119 -23.08 0.51 -1.48
CA GLY A 119 -23.93 1.70 -1.42
C GLY A 119 -24.70 1.62 -0.12
N PHE A 120 -24.71 2.66 0.68
CA PHE A 120 -25.66 2.77 1.77
C PHE A 120 -27.07 2.76 1.16
N LYS A 121 -28.00 2.08 1.78
CA LYS A 121 -29.37 1.85 1.30
C LYS A 121 -30.14 3.10 0.82
N ASN A 122 -29.61 4.30 1.03
CA ASN A 122 -30.20 5.60 0.68
C ASN A 122 -29.25 6.57 -0.03
N THR A 123 -28.09 6.14 -0.52
CA THR A 123 -27.17 6.99 -1.25
C THR A 123 -26.83 6.37 -2.59
N GLU A 124 -26.98 7.15 -3.66
CA GLU A 124 -26.61 6.77 -5.04
C GLU A 124 -25.07 6.71 -5.25
N VAL A 125 -24.31 6.53 -4.17
CA VAL A 125 -22.85 6.45 -4.25
C VAL A 125 -22.45 5.04 -4.64
N ASN A 126 -22.43 4.79 -5.93
CA ASN A 126 -21.86 3.57 -6.50
C ASN A 126 -20.38 3.80 -6.79
N VAL A 127 -19.55 2.84 -6.38
CA VAL A 127 -18.14 2.81 -6.74
C VAL A 127 -18.00 2.57 -8.24
N LYS A 128 -17.26 3.43 -8.93
CA LYS A 128 -17.03 3.37 -10.38
C LYS A 128 -15.57 3.05 -10.67
N PRO A 129 -15.27 2.45 -11.84
CA PRO A 129 -13.89 2.31 -12.29
C PRO A 129 -13.17 3.66 -12.29
N GLY A 130 -11.93 3.68 -11.74
CA GLY A 130 -11.14 4.89 -11.54
C GLY A 130 -11.27 5.53 -10.15
N ASP A 131 -12.29 5.19 -9.36
CA ASP A 131 -12.42 5.66 -7.99
C ASP A 131 -11.32 5.12 -7.09
N ARG A 132 -10.98 5.85 -6.03
CA ARG A 132 -10.01 5.44 -5.02
C ARG A 132 -10.72 4.76 -3.87
N VAL A 133 -10.24 3.57 -3.50
CA VAL A 133 -10.78 2.77 -2.39
C VAL A 133 -9.71 2.59 -1.32
N ALA A 134 -9.96 3.11 -0.12
CA ALA A 134 -9.06 2.96 1.01
C ALA A 134 -9.08 1.51 1.53
N LEU A 135 -7.90 0.90 1.61
CA LEU A 135 -7.71 -0.43 2.16
C LEU A 135 -7.11 -0.33 3.56
N VAL A 136 -7.98 -0.37 4.56
CA VAL A 136 -7.59 -0.31 5.97
C VAL A 136 -7.62 -1.73 6.54
N TYR A 137 -6.46 -2.38 6.59
CA TYR A 137 -6.32 -3.75 7.07
C TYR A 137 -5.39 -3.83 8.26
N PRO A 138 -5.73 -4.66 9.26
CA PRO A 138 -4.83 -4.90 10.37
C PRO A 138 -3.61 -5.73 9.91
N ASN A 139 -2.45 -5.51 10.54
CA ASN A 139 -1.20 -6.17 10.18
C ASN A 139 -1.23 -7.70 10.33
N ASN A 140 -2.22 -8.24 11.05
CA ASN A 140 -2.39 -9.68 11.25
C ASN A 140 -3.27 -10.35 10.18
N ASP A 141 -3.80 -9.62 9.19
CA ASP A 141 -4.57 -10.19 8.07
C ASP A 141 -3.98 -9.83 6.69
N PRO A 142 -2.75 -10.25 6.38
CA PRO A 142 -2.12 -9.97 5.10
C PRO A 142 -2.82 -10.64 3.92
N LEU A 143 -3.47 -11.80 4.14
CA LEU A 143 -4.16 -12.53 3.08
C LEU A 143 -5.49 -11.88 2.71
N GLY A 144 -6.19 -11.31 3.69
CA GLY A 144 -7.40 -10.51 3.45
C GLY A 144 -7.06 -9.24 2.66
N TYR A 145 -6.01 -8.52 3.07
CA TYR A 145 -5.48 -7.37 2.33
C TYR A 145 -5.16 -7.72 0.88
N MET A 146 -4.42 -8.82 0.65
CA MET A 146 -4.03 -9.27 -0.68
C MET A 146 -5.27 -9.54 -1.56
N CYS A 147 -6.30 -10.21 -1.03
CA CYS A 147 -7.54 -10.45 -1.75
C CYS A 147 -8.29 -9.14 -2.09
N ALA A 148 -8.28 -8.17 -1.16
CA ALA A 148 -8.92 -6.87 -1.38
C ALA A 148 -8.17 -6.03 -2.42
N PHE A 149 -6.84 -6.02 -2.36
CA PHE A 149 -6.00 -5.33 -3.34
C PHE A 149 -6.26 -5.81 -4.76
N TYR A 150 -6.21 -7.11 -4.98
CA TYR A 150 -6.54 -7.69 -6.30
C TYR A 150 -8.02 -7.53 -6.66
N GLY A 151 -8.92 -7.52 -5.68
CA GLY A 151 -10.33 -7.22 -5.90
C GLY A 151 -10.56 -5.80 -6.44
N CYS A 152 -9.84 -4.83 -5.90
CA CYS A 152 -9.86 -3.45 -6.42
C CYS A 152 -9.35 -3.38 -7.87
N ILE A 153 -8.22 -4.03 -8.16
CA ILE A 153 -7.67 -4.07 -9.53
C ILE A 153 -8.71 -4.66 -10.51
N MET A 154 -9.36 -5.77 -10.14
CA MET A 154 -10.39 -6.40 -10.97
C MET A 154 -11.67 -5.57 -11.12
N ALA A 155 -11.97 -4.71 -10.14
CA ALA A 155 -13.07 -3.76 -10.24
C ALA A 155 -12.71 -2.51 -11.05
N GLY A 156 -11.45 -2.35 -11.46
CA GLY A 156 -10.95 -1.16 -12.14
C GLY A 156 -10.83 0.07 -11.22
N VAL A 157 -10.80 -0.13 -9.90
CA VAL A 157 -10.63 0.94 -8.92
C VAL A 157 -9.21 1.00 -8.40
N VAL A 158 -8.80 2.17 -7.91
CA VAL A 158 -7.44 2.40 -7.41
C VAL A 158 -7.36 2.02 -5.92
N PRO A 159 -6.64 0.95 -5.55
CA PRO A 159 -6.44 0.61 -4.14
C PRO A 159 -5.50 1.61 -3.48
N VAL A 160 -5.93 2.18 -2.35
CA VAL A 160 -5.12 3.08 -1.51
C VAL A 160 -4.82 2.38 -0.19
N PRO A 161 -3.63 1.80 -0.01
CA PRO A 161 -3.24 1.18 1.25
C PRO A 161 -3.13 2.22 2.36
N ILE A 162 -3.75 1.95 3.50
CA ILE A 162 -3.66 2.78 4.70
C ILE A 162 -3.10 1.93 5.82
N GLU A 163 -1.98 2.35 6.38
CA GLU A 163 -1.39 1.69 7.53
C GLU A 163 -2.22 1.94 8.78
N VAL A 164 -2.53 0.86 9.51
CA VAL A 164 -3.20 0.97 10.81
C VAL A 164 -2.13 1.17 11.88
N PRO A 165 -2.15 2.27 12.65
CA PRO A 165 -1.18 2.50 13.71
C PRO A 165 -1.19 1.37 14.74
N ILE A 166 0.00 0.86 15.07
CA ILE A 166 0.18 -0.24 16.04
C ILE A 166 -0.12 0.22 17.46
N THR A 167 0.02 1.50 17.77
CA THR A 167 -0.21 2.05 19.10
C THR A 167 -1.61 2.63 19.24
N ARG A 168 -2.46 1.88 19.94
CA ARG A 168 -3.67 2.43 20.51
C ARG A 168 -3.32 3.21 21.79
N ARG A 169 -3.28 4.52 21.75
CA ARG A 169 -3.65 5.39 22.87
C ARG A 169 -3.84 6.79 22.33
N VAL A 170 -4.95 7.02 21.66
CA VAL A 170 -5.56 8.33 21.73
C VAL A 170 -6.48 8.26 22.95
N SER A 171 -6.00 8.66 24.11
CA SER A 171 -6.90 9.03 25.20
C SER A 171 -7.48 10.38 24.79
N PHE A 172 -8.71 10.39 24.36
CA PHE A 172 -9.45 11.62 24.23
C PHE A 172 -9.54 12.22 25.64
N PRO A 173 -9.13 13.47 25.88
CA PRO A 173 -9.44 14.13 27.13
C PRO A 173 -10.96 14.18 27.26
N ASN A 174 -11.47 13.70 28.37
CA ASN A 174 -12.86 13.85 28.71
C ASN A 174 -13.22 15.35 28.66
N ILE A 175 -14.12 15.71 27.76
CA ILE A 175 -14.81 17.00 27.77
C ILE A 175 -15.93 16.93 28.80
#